data_8ebcf0705367f2db61f1b8202b2b1ec8
#
_entry.id   8ebcf0705367f2db61f1b8202b2b1ec8
#
_cell.length_a   1.000
_cell.length_b   1.000
_cell.length_c   1.000
_cell.angle_alpha   90.00
_cell.angle_beta   90.00
_cell.angle_gamma   90.00
#
_symmetry.space_group_name_H-M   'P 1'
#
loop_
_entity.id
_entity.type
_entity.pdbx_description
1 polymer ?
#
loop_
_entity_poly.entity_id
_entity_poly.type
_entity_poly.pdbx_seq_one_letter_code
_entity_poly.pdbx_strand_id
1 'polypeptide(L)'
;MKRFILLAFAAAGFFLMFCCESPALAADSPIEQWSRFEQSFTSSTNYDNPVQQIKLKVEFTSPNKSKRTLLAFWDGGRAWRVRFSPDEQGEWTYKTACSDQSNKGLHNQTGSFQCEKYDGNLSLFRHGELHLSANKRYIEHADGTPFFWLADTVWCGPLFADFDDWNVFLKDRVEKEFTAIQFVMTQWRMARTDAAGNPAYTGKEKVAVNPAFFQRMDKYINAINDAGFLAVPVLLWAIRGDENPGYSLPEDQKIVLAEYMIARYGAHQAIWFLGGDGRYTGDNAETWKRVGRAIFNEDQHRLATMHPGGKNWVAKEFRNEPWFSFIGYQSGHGDDEGTFRWLNQGPPATNWNGKPNLPIINIEPNYEAHNGYTHRKVHNDHSVRRAAYWSLLVSPTAGVTYGGQGIWGWHTKVQAPADHISTGLGSPWHVAKDLPGALSMKYLHQFFKSIEWWRLIPAQDVLTKQPGKEDASKFITAAKSEQGDLLVVYLPEGGPVTIKTDSLKKGLTARWYHPRTGGWLDAGDIDKSPQTFKPTDRNDWVLLIEAKLKD
;
A
#
# COMPACT_ATOMS: atom_id res chain seq x y z
N MET A 1 -88.61 -34.85 28.93
CA MET A 1 -88.53 -35.99 28.06
C MET A 1 -87.93 -35.59 26.73
N LYS A 2 -86.62 -35.67 26.57
CA LYS A 2 -85.95 -35.54 25.29
C LYS A 2 -84.74 -36.51 25.29
N ARG A 3 -84.77 -37.46 24.35
CA ARG A 3 -83.81 -38.49 24.09
C ARG A 3 -82.54 -37.85 23.49
N PHE A 4 -81.37 -38.12 24.00
CA PHE A 4 -80.11 -37.84 23.35
C PHE A 4 -79.62 -39.10 22.62
N ILE A 5 -79.35 -38.95 21.33
CA ILE A 5 -78.70 -39.97 20.48
C ILE A 5 -77.22 -39.70 20.48
N LEU A 6 -76.40 -40.69 20.89
CA LEU A 6 -74.95 -40.64 20.76
C LEU A 6 -74.58 -41.09 19.34
N LEU A 7 -73.90 -40.22 18.60
CA LEU A 7 -73.21 -40.58 17.35
C LEU A 7 -71.69 -40.69 17.66
N ALA A 8 -71.16 -41.90 17.45
CA ALA A 8 -69.73 -42.13 17.49
C ALA A 8 -69.12 -41.76 16.13
N PHE A 9 -68.19 -40.83 16.13
CA PHE A 9 -67.33 -40.55 14.99
C PHE A 9 -65.98 -41.27 15.13
N ALA A 10 -65.68 -42.16 14.20
CA ALA A 10 -64.40 -42.78 14.01
C ALA A 10 -63.49 -41.76 13.29
N ALA A 11 -62.41 -41.31 13.98
CA ALA A 11 -61.36 -40.47 13.40
C ALA A 11 -60.32 -41.37 12.75
N ALA A 12 -60.26 -41.39 11.42
CA ALA A 12 -59.17 -41.93 10.63
C ALA A 12 -58.03 -40.92 10.62
N GLY A 13 -56.91 -41.24 11.33
CA GLY A 13 -55.71 -40.40 11.33
C GLY A 13 -54.95 -40.50 10.01
N PHE A 14 -54.98 -39.42 9.22
CA PHE A 14 -54.08 -39.25 8.09
C PHE A 14 -52.75 -38.68 8.62
N PHE A 15 -51.69 -39.49 8.63
CA PHE A 15 -50.31 -39.04 8.87
C PHE A 15 -49.81 -38.38 7.59
N LEU A 16 -49.88 -37.05 7.50
CA LEU A 16 -49.17 -36.27 6.51
C LEU A 16 -47.68 -36.26 6.92
N MET A 17 -46.87 -37.04 6.21
CA MET A 17 -45.42 -36.91 6.21
C MET A 17 -45.07 -35.54 5.59
N PHE A 18 -44.79 -34.54 6.41
CA PHE A 18 -44.09 -33.34 5.97
C PHE A 18 -42.66 -33.73 5.60
N CYS A 19 -42.39 -33.91 4.32
CA CYS A 19 -41.05 -33.81 3.80
C CYS A 19 -40.57 -32.36 4.06
N CYS A 20 -39.74 -32.17 5.07
CA CYS A 20 -38.90 -30.96 5.18
C CYS A 20 -37.94 -30.96 3.99
N GLU A 21 -38.35 -30.37 2.87
CA GLU A 21 -37.41 -29.87 1.89
C GLU A 21 -36.61 -28.78 2.60
N SER A 22 -35.33 -29.07 2.91
CA SER A 22 -34.38 -28.04 3.27
C SER A 22 -34.41 -26.97 2.18
N PRO A 23 -34.56 -25.66 2.51
CA PRO A 23 -34.46 -24.64 1.50
C PRO A 23 -33.11 -24.81 0.81
N ALA A 24 -33.10 -25.01 -0.50
CA ALA A 24 -31.91 -24.91 -1.31
C ALA A 24 -31.33 -23.54 -0.99
N LEU A 25 -30.10 -23.54 -0.41
CA LEU A 25 -29.30 -22.32 -0.27
C LEU A 25 -29.29 -21.66 -1.64
N ALA A 26 -29.78 -20.42 -1.71
CA ALA A 26 -29.63 -19.60 -2.90
C ALA A 26 -28.19 -19.74 -3.36
N ALA A 27 -27.97 -20.09 -4.62
CA ALA A 27 -26.63 -20.14 -5.18
C ALA A 27 -25.99 -18.77 -4.92
N ASP A 28 -24.93 -18.75 -4.11
CA ASP A 28 -24.16 -17.55 -3.88
C ASP A 28 -23.75 -16.99 -5.26
N SER A 29 -23.91 -15.68 -5.45
CA SER A 29 -23.49 -15.03 -6.69
C SER A 29 -22.04 -15.39 -6.97
N PRO A 30 -21.66 -15.61 -8.25
CA PRO A 30 -20.29 -15.91 -8.60
C PRO A 30 -19.32 -14.85 -8.04
N ILE A 31 -18.14 -15.28 -7.64
CA ILE A 31 -17.08 -14.39 -7.18
C ILE A 31 -16.29 -13.94 -8.40
N GLU A 32 -16.11 -12.65 -8.59
CA GLU A 32 -15.27 -12.14 -9.66
C GLU A 32 -13.78 -12.42 -9.38
N GLN A 33 -13.03 -12.75 -10.41
CA GLN A 33 -11.57 -12.97 -10.36
C GLN A 33 -10.88 -11.77 -9.73
N TRP A 34 -9.92 -12.01 -8.82
CA TRP A 34 -9.20 -11.02 -8.01
C TRP A 34 -10.06 -10.28 -6.96
N SER A 35 -11.37 -10.53 -6.94
CA SER A 35 -12.26 -10.06 -5.89
C SER A 35 -12.17 -10.94 -4.64
N ARG A 36 -12.91 -10.60 -3.60
CA ARG A 36 -12.81 -11.27 -2.32
C ARG A 36 -13.96 -12.27 -2.12
N PHE A 37 -13.62 -13.54 -2.07
CA PHE A 37 -14.47 -14.58 -1.48
C PHE A 37 -14.39 -14.53 0.04
N GLU A 38 -15.49 -14.69 0.74
CA GLU A 38 -15.55 -14.83 2.20
C GLU A 38 -16.45 -15.99 2.59
N GLN A 39 -15.96 -16.86 3.49
CA GLN A 39 -16.74 -17.95 4.09
C GLN A 39 -16.68 -17.89 5.60
N SER A 40 -17.84 -18.06 6.26
CA SER A 40 -17.98 -18.09 7.70
C SER A 40 -18.14 -19.51 8.22
N PHE A 41 -17.55 -19.77 9.40
CA PHE A 41 -17.67 -21.04 10.16
C PHE A 41 -18.07 -20.73 11.59
N THR A 42 -18.81 -21.63 12.23
CA THR A 42 -19.22 -21.49 13.63
C THR A 42 -18.57 -22.56 14.49
N SER A 43 -17.72 -22.14 15.39
CA SER A 43 -17.08 -23.04 16.37
C SER A 43 -18.12 -23.76 17.23
N SER A 44 -17.96 -25.06 17.43
CA SER A 44 -18.78 -25.84 18.37
C SER A 44 -18.37 -25.63 19.83
N THR A 45 -17.23 -25.01 20.10
CA THR A 45 -16.63 -24.79 21.42
C THR A 45 -16.30 -23.30 21.60
N ASN A 46 -16.38 -22.79 22.82
CA ASN A 46 -15.88 -21.47 23.19
C ASN A 46 -14.40 -21.60 23.63
N TYR A 47 -13.62 -20.57 23.30
CA TYR A 47 -12.21 -20.43 23.70
C TYR A 47 -12.02 -19.11 24.42
N ASP A 48 -11.21 -19.08 25.47
CA ASP A 48 -10.94 -17.86 26.27
C ASP A 48 -10.12 -16.84 25.47
N ASN A 49 -9.14 -17.31 24.70
CA ASN A 49 -8.36 -16.48 23.79
C ASN A 49 -8.15 -17.24 22.47
N PRO A 50 -9.11 -17.13 21.52
CA PRO A 50 -9.13 -17.94 20.30
C PRO A 50 -7.85 -17.79 19.45
N VAL A 51 -7.28 -16.60 19.33
CA VAL A 51 -6.07 -16.34 18.52
C VAL A 51 -4.81 -16.99 19.08
N GLN A 52 -4.80 -17.30 20.40
CA GLN A 52 -3.68 -18.00 21.06
C GLN A 52 -3.87 -19.52 21.08
N GLN A 53 -5.11 -19.99 21.06
CA GLN A 53 -5.45 -21.39 21.31
C GLN A 53 -5.71 -22.18 20.04
N ILE A 54 -6.21 -21.53 18.98
CA ILE A 54 -6.68 -22.19 17.76
C ILE A 54 -5.99 -21.64 16.53
N LYS A 55 -5.57 -22.55 15.64
CA LYS A 55 -5.23 -22.24 14.25
C LYS A 55 -6.20 -22.99 13.34
N LEU A 56 -6.96 -22.25 12.54
CA LEU A 56 -7.87 -22.78 11.52
C LEU A 56 -7.25 -22.53 10.16
N LYS A 57 -6.79 -23.61 9.52
CA LYS A 57 -6.28 -23.57 8.13
C LYS A 57 -7.39 -23.92 7.17
N VAL A 58 -7.39 -23.28 6.00
CA VAL A 58 -8.30 -23.57 4.89
C VAL A 58 -7.48 -23.81 3.64
N GLU A 59 -7.51 -25.03 3.13
CA GLU A 59 -6.91 -25.40 1.85
C GLU A 59 -7.91 -25.12 0.73
N PHE A 60 -7.57 -24.26 -0.18
CA PHE A 60 -8.29 -23.99 -1.42
C PHE A 60 -7.67 -24.79 -2.56
N THR A 61 -8.51 -25.42 -3.38
CA THR A 61 -8.10 -26.13 -4.59
C THR A 61 -8.69 -25.43 -5.81
N SER A 62 -7.83 -24.98 -6.71
CA SER A 62 -8.22 -24.26 -7.92
C SER A 62 -8.80 -25.21 -8.99
N PRO A 63 -9.42 -24.68 -10.06
CA PRO A 63 -9.86 -25.45 -11.22
C PRO A 63 -8.76 -26.31 -11.84
N ASN A 64 -7.50 -25.81 -11.90
CA ASN A 64 -6.33 -26.54 -12.40
C ASN A 64 -5.71 -27.51 -11.38
N LYS A 65 -6.33 -27.69 -10.19
CA LYS A 65 -5.92 -28.57 -9.09
C LYS A 65 -4.70 -28.10 -8.30
N SER A 66 -4.24 -26.86 -8.47
CA SER A 66 -3.26 -26.28 -7.56
C SER A 66 -3.89 -26.03 -6.18
N LYS A 67 -3.07 -26.04 -5.13
CA LYS A 67 -3.53 -25.91 -3.76
C LYS A 67 -2.86 -24.73 -3.09
N ARG A 68 -3.63 -23.99 -2.28
CA ARG A 68 -3.14 -22.91 -1.41
C ARG A 68 -3.76 -23.03 -0.03
N THR A 69 -2.97 -22.84 1.00
CA THR A 69 -3.43 -22.94 2.39
C THR A 69 -3.36 -21.58 3.07
N LEU A 70 -4.50 -21.06 3.49
CA LEU A 70 -4.62 -19.80 4.20
C LEU A 70 -5.06 -20.02 5.64
N LEU A 71 -4.79 -19.04 6.50
CA LEU A 71 -5.36 -18.98 7.83
C LEU A 71 -6.72 -18.31 7.80
N ALA A 72 -7.70 -18.89 8.48
CA ALA A 72 -8.92 -18.22 8.86
C ALA A 72 -8.67 -17.37 10.11
N PHE A 73 -9.48 -16.34 10.34
CA PHE A 73 -9.41 -15.45 11.48
C PHE A 73 -10.65 -15.56 12.36
N TRP A 74 -10.49 -15.35 13.66
CA TRP A 74 -11.58 -15.22 14.60
C TRP A 74 -12.25 -13.85 14.45
N ASP A 75 -13.60 -13.85 14.34
CA ASP A 75 -14.40 -12.63 14.14
C ASP A 75 -15.33 -12.31 15.32
N GLY A 76 -15.05 -12.88 16.48
CA GLY A 76 -15.81 -12.67 17.72
C GLY A 76 -16.74 -13.83 18.08
N GLY A 77 -16.98 -14.02 19.39
CA GLY A 77 -17.78 -15.12 19.88
C GLY A 77 -17.32 -16.47 19.36
N ARG A 78 -18.21 -17.19 18.65
CA ARG A 78 -17.88 -18.46 17.98
C ARG A 78 -17.66 -18.31 16.46
N ALA A 79 -17.68 -17.09 15.93
CA ALA A 79 -17.53 -16.85 14.50
C ALA A 79 -16.06 -16.89 14.06
N TRP A 80 -15.80 -17.64 12.99
CA TRP A 80 -14.54 -17.69 12.27
C TRP A 80 -14.79 -17.41 10.79
N ARG A 81 -13.88 -16.75 10.14
CA ARG A 81 -14.00 -16.44 8.70
C ARG A 81 -12.69 -16.69 7.98
N VAL A 82 -12.80 -17.07 6.72
CA VAL A 82 -11.68 -17.07 5.78
C VAL A 82 -12.01 -16.13 4.62
N ARG A 83 -11.01 -15.40 4.17
CA ARG A 83 -11.08 -14.58 2.96
C ARG A 83 -10.06 -15.06 1.95
N PHE A 84 -10.44 -15.12 0.70
CA PHE A 84 -9.61 -15.58 -0.40
C PHE A 84 -9.87 -14.75 -1.65
N SER A 85 -8.82 -14.48 -2.44
CA SER A 85 -8.93 -13.80 -3.73
C SER A 85 -8.57 -14.80 -4.83
N PRO A 86 -9.56 -15.33 -5.58
CA PRO A 86 -9.30 -16.31 -6.63
C PRO A 86 -8.67 -15.63 -7.85
N ASP A 87 -7.65 -16.27 -8.41
CA ASP A 87 -6.90 -15.80 -9.58
C ASP A 87 -7.17 -16.61 -10.85
N GLU A 88 -8.05 -17.61 -10.77
CA GLU A 88 -8.41 -18.50 -11.87
C GLU A 88 -9.93 -18.65 -11.98
N GLN A 89 -10.46 -18.55 -13.19
CA GLN A 89 -11.89 -18.74 -13.46
C GLN A 89 -12.26 -20.22 -13.40
N GLY A 90 -13.45 -20.53 -12.85
CA GLY A 90 -13.97 -21.87 -12.70
C GLY A 90 -14.34 -22.22 -11.26
N GLU A 91 -14.59 -23.49 -11.01
CA GLU A 91 -14.98 -23.98 -9.68
C GLU A 91 -13.77 -24.13 -8.77
N TRP A 92 -13.81 -23.42 -7.64
CA TRP A 92 -12.90 -23.57 -6.52
C TRP A 92 -13.54 -24.40 -5.44
N THR A 93 -12.76 -25.26 -4.79
CA THR A 93 -13.20 -26.01 -3.62
C THR A 93 -12.32 -25.66 -2.42
N TYR A 94 -12.87 -25.83 -1.20
CA TYR A 94 -12.09 -25.66 0.02
C TYR A 94 -12.34 -26.75 1.06
N LYS A 95 -11.35 -26.96 1.92
CA LYS A 95 -11.42 -27.82 3.09
C LYS A 95 -10.71 -27.22 4.27
N THR A 96 -11.35 -27.27 5.44
CA THR A 96 -10.76 -26.74 6.69
C THR A 96 -10.02 -27.78 7.48
N ALA A 97 -8.96 -27.35 8.19
CA ALA A 97 -8.22 -28.13 9.18
C ALA A 97 -7.99 -27.28 10.44
N CYS A 98 -8.71 -27.60 11.51
CA CYS A 98 -8.56 -26.94 12.80
C CYS A 98 -7.52 -27.65 13.66
N SER A 99 -6.70 -26.91 14.43
CA SER A 99 -5.76 -27.45 15.41
C SER A 99 -6.48 -28.26 16.51
N ASP A 100 -7.69 -27.85 16.89
CA ASP A 100 -8.62 -28.66 17.69
C ASP A 100 -9.50 -29.51 16.77
N GLN A 101 -9.10 -30.75 16.54
CA GLN A 101 -9.83 -31.70 15.69
C GLN A 101 -11.19 -32.13 16.23
N SER A 102 -11.43 -31.92 17.52
CA SER A 102 -12.73 -32.23 18.17
C SER A 102 -13.79 -31.16 17.84
N ASN A 103 -13.38 -29.97 17.39
CA ASN A 103 -14.26 -28.88 17.03
C ASN A 103 -14.96 -29.15 15.67
N LYS A 104 -16.10 -29.80 15.74
CA LYS A 104 -16.86 -30.22 14.55
C LYS A 104 -17.39 -29.05 13.71
N GLY A 105 -17.46 -27.84 14.27
CA GLY A 105 -17.89 -26.65 13.54
C GLY A 105 -16.77 -26.00 12.74
N LEU A 106 -15.50 -26.33 13.04
CA LEU A 106 -14.33 -25.76 12.37
C LEU A 106 -13.50 -26.80 11.60
N HIS A 107 -13.42 -28.05 12.08
CA HIS A 107 -12.59 -29.10 11.47
C HIS A 107 -13.35 -29.86 10.39
N ASN A 108 -12.67 -30.16 9.25
CA ASN A 108 -13.19 -30.89 8.11
C ASN A 108 -14.45 -30.27 7.44
N GLN A 109 -14.64 -28.94 7.55
CA GLN A 109 -15.66 -28.26 6.75
C GLN A 109 -15.21 -28.20 5.29
N THR A 110 -16.15 -28.40 4.35
CA THR A 110 -15.88 -28.36 2.91
C THR A 110 -16.93 -27.50 2.22
N GLY A 111 -16.58 -26.96 1.07
CA GLY A 111 -17.49 -26.23 0.20
C GLY A 111 -16.82 -25.89 -1.14
N SER A 112 -17.60 -25.23 -1.99
CA SER A 112 -17.12 -24.74 -3.28
C SER A 112 -17.75 -23.40 -3.61
N PHE A 113 -17.14 -22.68 -4.55
CA PHE A 113 -17.71 -21.48 -5.16
C PHE A 113 -17.24 -21.35 -6.60
N GLN A 114 -17.99 -20.58 -7.39
CA GLN A 114 -17.67 -20.30 -8.78
C GLN A 114 -16.95 -18.98 -8.89
N CYS A 115 -15.83 -18.95 -9.61
CA CYS A 115 -15.10 -17.74 -9.98
C CYS A 115 -15.35 -17.41 -11.44
N GLU A 116 -15.74 -16.15 -11.71
CA GLU A 116 -15.96 -15.60 -13.04
C GLU A 116 -14.97 -14.47 -13.33
N LYS A 117 -14.88 -14.07 -14.60
CA LYS A 117 -14.06 -12.94 -15.01
C LYS A 117 -14.56 -11.65 -14.37
N TYR A 118 -13.64 -10.81 -13.89
CA TYR A 118 -13.97 -9.44 -13.48
C TYR A 118 -14.40 -8.60 -14.69
N ASP A 119 -15.59 -8.01 -14.63
CA ASP A 119 -16.16 -7.18 -15.70
C ASP A 119 -16.17 -5.67 -15.39
N GLY A 120 -15.61 -5.28 -14.24
CA GLY A 120 -15.54 -3.89 -13.80
C GLY A 120 -14.38 -3.10 -14.41
N ASN A 121 -14.25 -1.84 -13.98
CA ASN A 121 -13.27 -0.88 -14.50
C ASN A 121 -12.10 -0.57 -13.57
N LEU A 122 -12.09 -1.12 -12.34
CA LEU A 122 -11.02 -0.87 -11.40
C LEU A 122 -9.74 -1.62 -11.80
N SER A 123 -8.65 -0.88 -12.00
CA SER A 123 -7.37 -1.40 -12.50
C SER A 123 -6.84 -2.57 -11.68
N LEU A 124 -6.92 -2.49 -10.33
CA LEU A 124 -6.44 -3.51 -9.41
C LEU A 124 -7.10 -4.89 -9.62
N PHE A 125 -8.38 -4.92 -10.03
CA PHE A 125 -9.11 -6.17 -10.30
C PHE A 125 -9.05 -6.56 -11.77
N ARG A 126 -9.03 -5.58 -12.70
CA ARG A 126 -8.95 -5.83 -14.14
C ARG A 126 -7.62 -6.45 -14.55
N HIS A 127 -6.52 -5.91 -14.03
CA HIS A 127 -5.15 -6.34 -14.36
C HIS A 127 -4.60 -7.38 -13.37
N GLY A 128 -5.30 -7.59 -12.26
CA GLY A 128 -4.98 -8.60 -11.27
C GLY A 128 -3.92 -8.19 -10.24
N GLU A 129 -3.56 -9.17 -9.43
CA GLU A 129 -2.66 -9.00 -8.28
C GLU A 129 -1.29 -8.42 -8.67
N LEU A 130 -0.74 -7.61 -7.79
CA LEU A 130 0.57 -6.99 -7.97
C LEU A 130 1.71 -7.95 -7.63
N HIS A 131 2.71 -7.98 -8.48
CA HIS A 131 3.95 -8.73 -8.28
C HIS A 131 5.18 -7.93 -8.77
N LEU A 132 6.38 -8.47 -8.57
CA LEU A 132 7.59 -7.85 -9.09
C LEU A 132 7.74 -8.13 -10.59
N SER A 133 8.09 -7.10 -11.36
CA SER A 133 8.46 -7.24 -12.77
C SER A 133 9.61 -8.24 -12.96
N ALA A 134 9.74 -8.78 -14.16
CA ALA A 134 10.78 -9.79 -14.49
C ALA A 134 12.21 -9.30 -14.16
N ASN A 135 12.51 -8.00 -14.34
CA ASN A 135 13.80 -7.39 -13.99
C ASN A 135 13.89 -6.93 -12.53
N LYS A 136 12.79 -7.05 -11.76
CA LYS A 136 12.65 -6.65 -10.36
C LYS A 136 12.99 -5.18 -10.08
N ARG A 137 12.70 -4.28 -11.04
CA ARG A 137 12.94 -2.83 -10.86
C ARG A 137 11.68 -2.04 -10.56
N TYR A 138 10.50 -2.60 -10.82
CA TYR A 138 9.20 -1.99 -10.58
C TYR A 138 8.16 -3.06 -10.22
N ILE A 139 6.98 -2.60 -9.85
CA ILE A 139 5.82 -3.44 -9.55
C ILE A 139 4.91 -3.45 -10.78
N GLU A 140 4.35 -4.62 -11.09
CA GLU A 140 3.40 -4.78 -12.19
C GLU A 140 2.23 -5.68 -11.78
N HIS A 141 1.14 -5.60 -12.52
CA HIS A 141 -0.02 -6.46 -12.36
C HIS A 141 0.23 -7.85 -12.94
N ALA A 142 -0.65 -8.81 -12.62
CA ALA A 142 -0.58 -10.19 -13.08
C ALA A 142 -0.55 -10.34 -14.62
N ASP A 143 -1.11 -9.38 -15.36
CA ASP A 143 -1.07 -9.34 -16.82
C ASP A 143 0.15 -8.60 -17.41
N GLY A 144 1.10 -8.16 -16.58
CA GLY A 144 2.30 -7.43 -16.96
C GLY A 144 2.11 -5.91 -17.10
N THR A 145 0.93 -5.36 -16.81
CA THR A 145 0.71 -3.91 -16.82
C THR A 145 1.49 -3.25 -15.68
N PRO A 146 2.40 -2.29 -15.96
CA PRO A 146 3.18 -1.62 -14.92
C PRO A 146 2.29 -0.83 -13.95
N PHE A 147 2.58 -0.96 -12.65
CA PHE A 147 1.89 -0.23 -11.58
C PHE A 147 2.77 0.92 -11.08
N PHE A 148 2.37 2.16 -11.34
CA PHE A 148 3.05 3.34 -10.81
C PHE A 148 2.57 3.61 -9.39
N TRP A 149 3.48 3.48 -8.42
CA TRP A 149 3.16 3.77 -7.02
C TRP A 149 3.10 5.28 -6.80
N LEU A 150 1.90 5.81 -6.58
CA LEU A 150 1.65 7.15 -6.06
C LEU A 150 0.74 7.03 -4.84
N ALA A 151 1.33 6.91 -3.65
CA ALA A 151 0.58 6.77 -2.42
C ALA A 151 0.33 8.10 -1.73
N ASP A 152 -0.75 8.17 -0.93
CA ASP A 152 -0.92 9.23 0.07
C ASP A 152 -0.79 8.65 1.48
N THR A 153 -0.17 9.43 2.36
CA THR A 153 0.05 9.07 3.77
C THR A 153 -1.09 9.57 4.65
N VAL A 154 -1.86 8.63 5.18
CA VAL A 154 -3.04 8.91 6.02
C VAL A 154 -2.99 8.05 7.28
N TRP A 155 -1.90 8.19 8.08
CA TRP A 155 -1.60 7.30 9.20
C TRP A 155 -2.78 7.03 10.12
N CYS A 156 -3.53 8.09 10.49
CA CYS A 156 -4.67 8.00 11.40
C CYS A 156 -6.03 7.94 10.70
N GLY A 157 -6.11 8.00 9.38
CA GLY A 157 -7.38 8.09 8.65
C GLY A 157 -8.38 6.99 9.05
N PRO A 158 -8.11 5.71 8.79
CA PRO A 158 -9.02 4.62 9.16
C PRO A 158 -9.29 4.52 10.67
N LEU A 159 -8.40 5.05 11.51
CA LEU A 159 -8.58 5.04 12.96
C LEU A 159 -9.55 6.14 13.45
N PHE A 160 -9.47 7.34 12.88
CA PHE A 160 -10.18 8.51 13.38
C PHE A 160 -11.28 9.06 12.49
N ALA A 161 -11.26 8.75 11.19
CA ALA A 161 -12.25 9.26 10.27
C ALA A 161 -13.68 8.81 10.65
N ASP A 162 -14.66 9.68 10.46
CA ASP A 162 -16.02 9.26 10.17
C ASP A 162 -16.06 8.57 8.81
N PHE A 163 -16.98 7.63 8.60
CA PHE A 163 -16.99 6.84 7.39
C PHE A 163 -17.41 7.64 6.15
N ASP A 164 -18.29 8.62 6.31
CA ASP A 164 -18.70 9.52 5.22
C ASP A 164 -17.54 10.46 4.85
N ASP A 165 -16.85 11.02 5.84
CA ASP A 165 -15.64 11.82 5.65
C ASP A 165 -14.54 11.03 4.94
N TRP A 166 -14.38 9.73 5.30
CA TRP A 166 -13.45 8.85 4.65
C TRP A 166 -13.75 8.68 3.16
N ASN A 167 -14.99 8.46 2.79
CA ASN A 167 -15.42 8.35 1.39
C ASN A 167 -15.23 9.66 0.61
N VAL A 168 -15.47 10.82 1.23
CA VAL A 168 -15.17 12.14 0.63
C VAL A 168 -13.68 12.28 0.35
N PHE A 169 -12.81 11.88 1.30
CA PHE A 169 -11.37 11.91 1.11
C PHE A 169 -10.91 10.96 0.00
N LEU A 170 -11.38 9.72 -0.03
CA LEU A 170 -11.03 8.77 -1.09
C LEU A 170 -11.45 9.28 -2.47
N LYS A 171 -12.66 9.85 -2.60
CA LYS A 171 -13.11 10.46 -3.86
C LYS A 171 -12.18 11.58 -4.33
N ASP A 172 -11.75 12.47 -3.44
CA ASP A 172 -10.77 13.51 -3.75
C ASP A 172 -9.44 12.93 -4.25
N ARG A 173 -8.97 11.82 -3.66
CA ARG A 173 -7.73 11.16 -4.08
C ARG A 173 -7.87 10.44 -5.43
N VAL A 174 -9.04 9.90 -5.77
CA VAL A 174 -9.36 9.41 -7.12
C VAL A 174 -9.25 10.53 -8.15
N GLU A 175 -9.84 11.69 -7.88
CA GLU A 175 -9.79 12.86 -8.76
C GLU A 175 -8.35 13.41 -8.95
N LYS A 176 -7.49 13.20 -7.95
CA LYS A 176 -6.06 13.55 -7.98
C LYS A 176 -5.16 12.40 -8.47
N GLU A 177 -5.75 11.32 -8.95
CA GLU A 177 -5.08 10.17 -9.58
C GLU A 177 -4.03 9.48 -8.69
N PHE A 178 -4.23 9.46 -7.36
CA PHE A 178 -3.44 8.60 -6.49
C PHE A 178 -3.73 7.12 -6.78
N THR A 179 -2.78 6.23 -6.46
CA THR A 179 -2.91 4.79 -6.73
C THR A 179 -2.89 3.94 -5.47
N ALA A 180 -2.48 4.50 -4.33
CA ALA A 180 -2.38 3.78 -3.07
C ALA A 180 -2.65 4.67 -1.86
N ILE A 181 -3.10 4.07 -0.76
CA ILE A 181 -3.32 4.72 0.53
C ILE A 181 -2.54 3.96 1.59
N GLN A 182 -1.60 4.64 2.27
CA GLN A 182 -0.84 4.05 3.38
C GLN A 182 -1.33 4.56 4.74
N PHE A 183 -1.49 3.63 5.69
CA PHE A 183 -2.09 3.90 7.01
C PHE A 183 -1.59 2.94 8.09
N VAL A 184 -1.82 3.28 9.36
CA VAL A 184 -1.50 2.38 10.49
C VAL A 184 -2.68 1.48 10.79
N MET A 185 -2.41 0.17 10.96
CA MET A 185 -3.43 -0.87 11.09
C MET A 185 -3.97 -1.02 12.52
N THR A 186 -3.18 -0.67 13.54
CA THR A 186 -3.48 -0.91 14.96
C THR A 186 -3.33 0.35 15.78
N GLN A 187 -3.54 0.26 17.10
CA GLN A 187 -3.13 1.36 17.99
C GLN A 187 -1.63 1.64 17.89
N TRP A 188 -1.29 2.89 18.06
CA TRP A 188 0.07 3.39 18.08
C TRP A 188 0.15 4.71 18.87
N ARG A 189 1.34 5.31 19.02
CA ARG A 189 1.56 6.52 19.83
C ARG A 189 0.57 7.67 19.59
N MET A 190 0.05 7.83 18.36
CA MET A 190 -0.90 8.88 18.00
C MET A 190 -2.36 8.50 18.24
N ALA A 191 -2.67 7.20 18.30
CA ALA A 191 -4.02 6.68 18.38
C ALA A 191 -4.03 5.40 19.24
N ARG A 192 -4.34 5.53 20.52
CA ARG A 192 -4.43 4.38 21.45
C ARG A 192 -5.67 3.52 21.20
N THR A 193 -6.69 4.10 20.60
CA THR A 193 -7.95 3.48 20.23
C THR A 193 -8.41 4.02 18.87
N ASP A 194 -9.38 3.38 18.26
CA ASP A 194 -10.13 3.98 17.16
C ASP A 194 -11.11 5.06 17.64
N ALA A 195 -11.84 5.68 16.70
CA ALA A 195 -12.84 6.72 17.01
C ALA A 195 -14.01 6.21 17.87
N ALA A 196 -14.24 4.89 17.95
CA ALA A 196 -15.25 4.28 18.80
C ALA A 196 -14.71 3.91 20.20
N GLY A 197 -13.45 4.23 20.49
CA GLY A 197 -12.80 3.94 21.78
C GLY A 197 -12.27 2.51 21.90
N ASN A 198 -12.22 1.74 20.82
CA ASN A 198 -11.72 0.36 20.83
C ASN A 198 -10.21 0.32 20.54
N PRO A 199 -9.38 -0.35 21.37
CA PRO A 199 -8.04 -0.76 20.97
C PRO A 199 -8.12 -1.97 20.02
N ALA A 200 -7.15 -2.15 19.15
CA ALA A 200 -7.08 -3.32 18.26
C ALA A 200 -6.81 -4.62 19.02
N TYR A 201 -6.05 -4.51 20.10
CA TYR A 201 -5.72 -5.64 20.98
C TYR A 201 -5.42 -5.14 22.40
N THR A 202 -5.43 -6.09 23.35
CA THR A 202 -4.98 -5.91 24.74
C THR A 202 -3.97 -6.99 25.11
N GLY A 203 -3.26 -6.81 26.24
CA GLY A 203 -2.23 -7.76 26.69
C GLY A 203 -0.89 -7.57 25.96
N LYS A 204 0.21 -7.85 26.67
CA LYS A 204 1.58 -7.83 26.12
C LYS A 204 2.13 -9.24 26.00
N GLU A 205 2.10 -10.02 27.08
CA GLU A 205 2.60 -11.41 27.13
C GLU A 205 1.71 -12.37 26.34
N LYS A 206 0.42 -12.08 26.25
CA LYS A 206 -0.57 -12.79 25.44
C LYS A 206 -1.55 -11.79 24.85
N VAL A 207 -1.40 -11.53 23.60
CA VAL A 207 -2.31 -10.64 22.84
C VAL A 207 -3.71 -11.25 22.82
N ALA A 208 -4.71 -10.44 23.18
CA ALA A 208 -6.12 -10.71 22.95
C ALA A 208 -6.64 -9.67 21.94
N VAL A 209 -7.04 -10.14 20.78
CA VAL A 209 -7.53 -9.29 19.67
C VAL A 209 -8.93 -8.80 19.98
N ASN A 210 -9.25 -7.58 19.60
CA ASN A 210 -10.58 -7.00 19.69
C ASN A 210 -11.31 -7.06 18.34
N PRO A 211 -12.25 -8.00 18.12
CA PRO A 211 -12.96 -8.12 16.85
C PRO A 211 -13.74 -6.86 16.46
N ALA A 212 -14.31 -6.12 17.42
CA ALA A 212 -15.09 -4.91 17.11
C ALA A 212 -14.24 -3.82 16.43
N PHE A 213 -12.98 -3.66 16.84
CA PHE A 213 -12.02 -2.79 16.17
C PHE A 213 -11.81 -3.21 14.71
N PHE A 214 -11.54 -4.50 14.48
CA PHE A 214 -11.25 -4.99 13.12
C PHE A 214 -12.50 -5.06 12.23
N GLN A 215 -13.69 -5.29 12.77
CA GLN A 215 -14.96 -5.18 12.04
C GLN A 215 -15.23 -3.75 11.59
N ARG A 216 -14.85 -2.75 12.40
CA ARG A 216 -14.86 -1.36 11.96
C ARG A 216 -13.81 -1.13 10.86
N MET A 217 -12.57 -1.58 11.05
CA MET A 217 -11.48 -1.44 10.08
C MET A 217 -11.80 -2.08 8.72
N ASP A 218 -12.54 -3.19 8.70
CA ASP A 218 -13.00 -3.84 7.45
C ASP A 218 -13.70 -2.85 6.51
N LYS A 219 -14.57 -1.98 7.03
CA LYS A 219 -15.31 -1.00 6.22
C LYS A 219 -14.37 -0.01 5.54
N TYR A 220 -13.34 0.45 6.25
CA TYR A 220 -12.38 1.44 5.74
C TYR A 220 -11.45 0.85 4.69
N ILE A 221 -10.98 -0.38 4.91
CA ILE A 221 -10.11 -1.07 3.94
C ILE A 221 -10.90 -1.50 2.70
N ASN A 222 -12.14 -1.96 2.87
CA ASN A 222 -13.03 -2.22 1.73
C ASN A 222 -13.18 -0.96 0.88
N ALA A 223 -13.49 0.18 1.49
CA ALA A 223 -13.67 1.44 0.78
C ALA A 223 -12.40 1.88 0.01
N ILE A 224 -11.18 1.59 0.53
CA ILE A 224 -9.93 1.83 -0.20
C ILE A 224 -9.92 1.04 -1.52
N ASN A 225 -10.17 -0.27 -1.47
CA ASN A 225 -10.15 -1.11 -2.67
C ASN A 225 -11.34 -0.81 -3.61
N ASP A 226 -12.53 -0.53 -3.06
CA ASP A 226 -13.73 -0.18 -3.83
C ASP A 226 -13.56 1.16 -4.57
N ALA A 227 -12.75 2.07 -4.03
CA ALA A 227 -12.34 3.30 -4.71
C ALA A 227 -11.20 3.09 -5.73
N GLY A 228 -10.66 1.88 -5.87
CA GLY A 228 -9.59 1.52 -6.80
C GLY A 228 -8.17 1.74 -6.29
N PHE A 229 -7.98 2.00 -5.00
CA PHE A 229 -6.66 2.16 -4.39
C PHE A 229 -6.11 0.84 -3.85
N LEU A 230 -4.79 0.68 -3.98
CA LEU A 230 -4.03 -0.29 -3.23
C LEU A 230 -4.03 0.10 -1.74
N ALA A 231 -4.38 -0.82 -0.86
CA ALA A 231 -4.24 -0.62 0.58
C ALA A 231 -2.79 -0.90 1.02
N VAL A 232 -2.19 0.01 1.80
CA VAL A 232 -0.81 -0.14 2.28
C VAL A 232 -0.78 0.03 3.80
N PRO A 233 -1.19 -1.01 4.55
CA PRO A 233 -1.19 -0.97 6.00
C PRO A 233 0.20 -1.18 6.60
N VAL A 234 0.55 -0.39 7.62
CA VAL A 234 1.63 -0.70 8.56
C VAL A 234 1.09 -1.63 9.63
N LEU A 235 1.61 -2.87 9.69
CA LEU A 235 1.12 -3.88 10.62
C LEU A 235 1.52 -3.58 12.08
N LEU A 236 2.80 -3.28 12.30
CA LEU A 236 3.38 -3.17 13.64
C LEU A 236 4.24 -1.91 13.74
N TRP A 237 3.68 -0.79 14.22
CA TRP A 237 4.46 0.43 14.42
C TRP A 237 5.56 0.20 15.45
N ALA A 238 6.83 0.59 15.16
CA ALA A 238 7.99 0.07 15.87
C ALA A 238 8.89 1.12 16.54
N ILE A 239 8.54 2.39 16.48
CA ILE A 239 9.25 3.42 17.25
C ILE A 239 9.09 3.16 18.76
N ARG A 240 10.05 3.61 19.56
CA ARG A 240 10.01 3.46 21.02
C ARG A 240 8.70 4.02 21.60
N GLY A 241 8.01 3.23 22.41
CA GLY A 241 6.77 3.58 23.10
C GLY A 241 5.89 2.34 23.35
N ASP A 242 5.30 2.28 24.52
CA ASP A 242 4.50 1.12 24.97
C ASP A 242 3.22 0.93 24.14
N GLU A 243 2.74 1.96 23.48
CA GLU A 243 1.60 1.95 22.59
C GLU A 243 1.89 1.28 21.24
N ASN A 244 3.17 1.18 20.88
CA ASN A 244 3.60 0.72 19.57
C ASN A 244 3.86 -0.80 19.60
N PRO A 245 3.05 -1.62 18.91
CA PRO A 245 3.15 -3.09 18.99
C PRO A 245 4.51 -3.62 18.53
N GLY A 246 5.10 -3.01 17.53
CA GLY A 246 6.42 -3.41 17.04
C GLY A 246 7.56 -3.18 18.02
N TYR A 247 7.39 -2.27 18.98
CA TYR A 247 8.35 -2.02 20.06
C TYR A 247 8.01 -2.84 21.32
N SER A 248 6.75 -2.82 21.74
CA SER A 248 6.33 -3.27 23.06
C SER A 248 6.01 -4.77 23.18
N LEU A 249 5.64 -5.42 22.08
CA LEU A 249 5.29 -6.85 22.10
C LEU A 249 6.55 -7.74 21.99
N PRO A 250 6.59 -8.89 22.67
CA PRO A 250 7.57 -9.94 22.41
C PRO A 250 7.40 -10.50 20.98
N GLU A 251 8.44 -11.18 20.48
CA GLU A 251 8.53 -11.64 19.09
C GLU A 251 7.35 -12.54 18.69
N ASP A 252 7.02 -13.53 19.54
CA ASP A 252 5.91 -14.45 19.32
C ASP A 252 4.54 -13.74 19.27
N GLN A 253 4.36 -12.68 20.06
CA GLN A 253 3.11 -11.91 20.07
C GLN A 253 3.02 -10.92 18.89
N LYS A 254 4.15 -10.43 18.37
CA LYS A 254 4.20 -9.74 17.08
C LYS A 254 3.71 -10.65 15.96
N ILE A 255 4.15 -11.90 15.95
CA ILE A 255 3.73 -12.92 14.98
C ILE A 255 2.23 -13.17 15.09
N VAL A 256 1.71 -13.44 16.28
CA VAL A 256 0.26 -13.68 16.48
C VAL A 256 -0.60 -12.55 15.96
N LEU A 257 -0.25 -11.30 16.31
CA LEU A 257 -1.02 -10.12 15.88
C LEU A 257 -0.94 -9.90 14.37
N ALA A 258 0.25 -10.04 13.78
CA ALA A 258 0.44 -9.86 12.35
C ALA A 258 -0.21 -10.99 11.54
N GLU A 259 -0.11 -12.27 11.97
CA GLU A 259 -0.82 -13.40 11.35
C GLU A 259 -2.34 -13.16 11.32
N TYR A 260 -2.90 -12.66 12.43
CA TYR A 260 -4.33 -12.32 12.48
C TYR A 260 -4.73 -11.27 11.44
N MET A 261 -3.94 -10.19 11.32
CA MET A 261 -4.21 -9.14 10.34
C MET A 261 -4.07 -9.63 8.90
N ILE A 262 -3.04 -10.43 8.61
CA ILE A 262 -2.84 -11.02 7.28
C ILE A 262 -3.95 -12.03 6.94
N ALA A 263 -4.36 -12.87 7.89
CA ALA A 263 -5.49 -13.77 7.69
C ALA A 263 -6.79 -13.01 7.37
N ARG A 264 -7.00 -11.85 8.01
CA ARG A 264 -8.21 -11.04 7.80
C ARG A 264 -8.19 -10.23 6.51
N TYR A 265 -7.03 -9.71 6.11
CA TYR A 265 -6.92 -8.73 5.01
C TYR A 265 -6.10 -9.22 3.81
N GLY A 266 -5.54 -10.43 3.85
CA GLY A 266 -4.71 -10.97 2.77
C GLY A 266 -5.43 -11.15 1.44
N ALA A 267 -6.75 -11.20 1.43
CA ALA A 267 -7.57 -11.25 0.22
C ALA A 267 -7.91 -9.87 -0.36
N HIS A 268 -7.53 -8.78 0.29
CA HIS A 268 -7.66 -7.43 -0.27
C HIS A 268 -6.50 -7.15 -1.22
N GLN A 269 -6.69 -6.16 -2.11
CA GLN A 269 -5.58 -5.61 -2.88
C GLN A 269 -4.71 -4.78 -1.94
N ALA A 270 -3.66 -5.40 -1.40
CA ALA A 270 -2.82 -4.82 -0.35
C ALA A 270 -1.34 -5.16 -0.53
N ILE A 271 -0.46 -4.24 -0.12
CA ILE A 271 0.99 -4.42 0.06
C ILE A 271 1.34 -4.07 1.51
N TRP A 272 2.21 -4.84 2.14
CA TRP A 272 2.42 -4.79 3.58
C TRP A 272 3.66 -4.01 3.98
N PHE A 273 3.53 -3.09 4.94
CA PHE A 273 4.65 -2.58 5.72
C PHE A 273 4.69 -3.36 7.03
N LEU A 274 5.65 -4.27 7.17
CA LEU A 274 5.74 -5.16 8.33
C LEU A 274 5.95 -4.40 9.63
N GLY A 275 6.95 -3.53 9.67
CA GLY A 275 7.22 -2.66 10.81
C GLY A 275 7.30 -1.22 10.38
N GLY A 276 6.80 -0.29 11.23
CA GLY A 276 6.78 1.16 10.97
C GLY A 276 7.76 1.93 11.83
N ASP A 277 8.40 2.90 11.23
CA ASP A 277 9.23 3.96 11.83
C ASP A 277 10.27 3.48 12.87
N GLY A 278 10.93 2.36 12.57
CA GLY A 278 11.91 1.75 13.47
C GLY A 278 13.34 1.83 12.96
N ARG A 279 14.27 1.47 13.84
CA ARG A 279 15.66 1.15 13.50
C ARG A 279 15.80 -0.37 13.34
N TYR A 280 16.11 -0.81 12.15
CA TYR A 280 16.17 -2.23 11.79
C TYR A 280 17.61 -2.64 11.48
N THR A 281 18.46 -2.66 12.53
CA THR A 281 19.89 -3.01 12.43
C THR A 281 20.29 -3.96 13.55
N GLY A 282 21.34 -4.77 13.36
CA GLY A 282 21.85 -5.72 14.35
C GLY A 282 20.77 -6.73 14.81
N ASP A 283 20.73 -7.03 16.10
CA ASP A 283 19.80 -8.01 16.69
C ASP A 283 18.33 -7.67 16.43
N ASN A 284 18.01 -6.38 16.37
CA ASN A 284 16.66 -5.95 16.04
C ASN A 284 16.28 -6.34 14.59
N ALA A 285 17.20 -6.20 13.63
CA ALA A 285 16.97 -6.67 12.27
C ALA A 285 16.75 -8.18 12.22
N GLU A 286 17.52 -8.97 12.97
CA GLU A 286 17.36 -10.43 13.03
C GLU A 286 15.98 -10.84 13.59
N THR A 287 15.50 -10.14 14.62
CA THR A 287 14.13 -10.32 15.12
C THR A 287 13.09 -10.09 14.02
N TRP A 288 13.18 -8.98 13.29
CA TRP A 288 12.22 -8.66 12.23
C TRP A 288 12.30 -9.61 11.02
N LYS A 289 13.50 -10.14 10.72
CA LYS A 289 13.66 -11.20 9.71
C LYS A 289 12.89 -12.45 10.09
N ARG A 290 12.98 -12.89 11.36
CA ARG A 290 12.23 -14.06 11.86
C ARG A 290 10.73 -13.81 11.86
N VAL A 291 10.28 -12.63 12.33
CA VAL A 291 8.86 -12.24 12.25
C VAL A 291 8.35 -12.28 10.80
N GLY A 292 9.08 -11.67 9.87
CA GLY A 292 8.71 -11.66 8.45
C GLY A 292 8.62 -13.06 7.84
N ARG A 293 9.59 -13.92 8.12
CA ARG A 293 9.58 -15.32 7.65
C ARG A 293 8.42 -16.14 8.22
N ALA A 294 8.00 -15.83 9.44
CA ALA A 294 6.90 -16.54 10.10
C ALA A 294 5.54 -16.19 9.46
N ILE A 295 5.33 -14.94 9.05
CA ILE A 295 4.01 -14.45 8.62
C ILE A 295 3.85 -14.39 7.10
N PHE A 296 4.93 -14.17 6.34
CA PHE A 296 4.92 -14.11 4.88
C PHE A 296 5.47 -15.42 4.29
N ASN A 297 4.69 -16.48 4.37
CA ASN A 297 5.00 -17.77 3.74
C ASN A 297 4.51 -17.80 2.28
N GLU A 298 4.90 -18.84 1.53
CA GLU A 298 4.62 -18.96 0.09
C GLU A 298 3.13 -18.90 -0.25
N ASP A 299 2.25 -19.42 0.62
CA ASP A 299 0.80 -19.47 0.37
C ASP A 299 0.08 -18.13 0.65
N GLN A 300 0.68 -17.28 1.51
CA GLN A 300 0.06 -16.03 1.99
C GLN A 300 0.86 -14.79 1.57
N HIS A 301 1.91 -14.99 0.77
CA HIS A 301 2.84 -13.92 0.45
C HIS A 301 2.27 -13.00 -0.62
N ARG A 302 1.97 -11.78 -0.19
CA ARG A 302 1.87 -10.61 -1.05
C ARG A 302 3.11 -9.76 -0.87
N LEU A 303 3.32 -8.77 -1.75
CA LEU A 303 4.48 -7.88 -1.64
C LEU A 303 4.55 -7.23 -0.25
N ALA A 304 5.74 -7.26 0.34
CA ALA A 304 5.98 -6.70 1.67
C ALA A 304 7.32 -5.97 1.74
N THR A 305 7.40 -4.99 2.62
CA THR A 305 8.63 -4.26 2.94
C THR A 305 8.64 -3.79 4.40
N MET A 306 9.70 -3.11 4.79
CA MET A 306 9.80 -2.36 6.05
C MET A 306 9.55 -0.88 5.79
N HIS A 307 8.95 -0.19 6.78
CA HIS A 307 8.88 1.26 6.82
C HIS A 307 9.89 1.80 7.85
N PRO A 308 11.16 2.03 7.49
CA PRO A 308 12.18 2.47 8.44
C PRO A 308 11.99 3.94 8.82
N GLY A 309 12.54 4.33 9.96
CA GLY A 309 12.66 5.75 10.31
C GLY A 309 13.56 6.52 9.35
N GLY A 310 13.45 7.85 9.37
CA GLY A 310 14.11 8.76 8.42
C GLY A 310 15.60 8.51 8.22
N LYS A 311 16.02 8.50 6.97
CA LYS A 311 17.42 8.29 6.53
C LYS A 311 18.02 6.95 6.95
N ASN A 312 17.22 5.91 7.18
CA ASN A 312 17.67 4.55 7.40
C ASN A 312 17.52 3.72 6.12
N TRP A 313 18.61 3.07 5.68
CA TRP A 313 18.65 2.25 4.48
C TRP A 313 18.64 0.77 4.85
N VAL A 314 17.47 0.17 4.82
CA VAL A 314 17.23 -1.21 5.30
C VAL A 314 17.64 -2.30 4.30
N ALA A 315 17.92 -1.95 3.06
CA ALA A 315 18.33 -2.94 2.05
C ALA A 315 19.60 -3.71 2.44
N LYS A 316 20.49 -3.12 3.26
CA LYS A 316 21.67 -3.80 3.77
C LYS A 316 21.30 -5.05 4.57
N GLU A 317 20.24 -4.96 5.37
CA GLU A 317 19.81 -6.02 6.27
C GLU A 317 18.83 -7.00 5.59
N PHE A 318 17.89 -6.49 4.78
CA PHE A 318 16.71 -7.28 4.35
C PHE A 318 16.70 -7.70 2.87
N ARG A 319 17.60 -7.18 2.03
CA ARG A 319 17.57 -7.43 0.57
C ARG A 319 17.48 -8.92 0.18
N ASN A 320 18.06 -9.81 0.98
CA ASN A 320 18.08 -11.25 0.73
C ASN A 320 16.97 -12.02 1.47
N GLU A 321 16.09 -11.34 2.20
CA GLU A 321 14.95 -12.00 2.84
C GLU A 321 13.90 -12.38 1.78
N PRO A 322 13.40 -13.62 1.78
CA PRO A 322 12.48 -14.08 0.74
C PRO A 322 11.18 -13.28 0.70
N TRP A 323 10.75 -12.74 1.82
CA TRP A 323 9.55 -11.94 1.94
C TRP A 323 9.74 -10.45 1.59
N PHE A 324 10.99 -9.94 1.54
CA PHE A 324 11.28 -8.53 1.32
C PHE A 324 11.24 -8.21 -0.18
N SER A 325 10.15 -7.61 -0.63
CA SER A 325 9.84 -7.47 -2.06
C SER A 325 10.39 -6.19 -2.68
N PHE A 326 10.52 -5.12 -1.92
CA PHE A 326 11.04 -3.83 -2.41
C PHE A 326 11.67 -3.01 -1.29
N ILE A 327 12.52 -2.07 -1.67
CA ILE A 327 13.21 -1.19 -0.73
C ILE A 327 12.33 0.03 -0.48
N GLY A 328 11.49 -0.04 0.56
CA GLY A 328 10.85 1.14 1.12
C GLY A 328 11.88 1.93 1.93
N TYR A 329 12.00 3.23 1.68
CA TYR A 329 12.85 4.11 2.47
C TYR A 329 12.14 5.42 2.80
N GLN A 330 12.60 6.10 3.84
CA GLN A 330 12.11 7.39 4.26
C GLN A 330 13.26 8.41 4.12
N SER A 331 13.13 9.40 3.20
CA SER A 331 14.09 10.51 3.18
C SER A 331 13.87 11.48 4.33
N GLY A 332 12.68 11.47 4.91
CA GLY A 332 12.29 12.25 6.06
C GLY A 332 12.05 13.72 5.75
N HIS A 333 11.78 14.51 6.81
CA HIS A 333 11.27 15.86 6.72
C HIS A 333 12.34 16.94 6.99
N GLY A 334 13.61 16.64 6.72
CA GLY A 334 14.69 17.63 6.83
C GLY A 334 14.62 18.68 5.71
N ASP A 335 14.96 19.92 6.06
CA ASP A 335 15.01 21.09 5.17
C ASP A 335 16.44 21.62 5.00
N ASP A 336 17.41 20.73 5.19
CA ASP A 336 18.85 21.00 5.17
C ASP A 336 19.59 20.27 4.05
N GLU A 337 20.80 20.72 3.80
CA GLU A 337 21.70 20.14 2.82
C GLU A 337 21.99 18.65 3.07
N GLY A 338 22.09 18.23 4.33
CA GLY A 338 22.34 16.84 4.70
C GLY A 338 21.21 15.91 4.24
N THR A 339 19.95 16.34 4.35
CA THR A 339 18.79 15.61 3.86
C THR A 339 18.77 15.56 2.33
N PHE A 340 19.06 16.67 1.65
CA PHE A 340 19.08 16.71 0.19
C PHE A 340 20.19 15.84 -0.40
N ARG A 341 21.39 15.87 0.20
CA ARG A 341 22.51 15.01 -0.21
C ARG A 341 22.24 13.53 0.09
N TRP A 342 21.58 13.22 1.22
CA TRP A 342 21.22 11.84 1.53
C TRP A 342 20.31 11.24 0.43
N LEU A 343 19.31 11.99 -0.03
CA LEU A 343 18.42 11.56 -1.09
C LEU A 343 19.13 11.45 -2.45
N ASN A 344 19.87 12.48 -2.84
CA ASN A 344 20.41 12.62 -4.20
C ASN A 344 21.78 11.97 -4.42
N GLN A 345 22.53 11.72 -3.38
CA GLN A 345 23.94 11.24 -3.43
C GLN A 345 24.19 10.12 -2.40
N GLY A 346 23.24 9.84 -1.52
CA GLY A 346 23.28 8.78 -0.53
C GLY A 346 22.78 7.43 -1.09
N PRO A 347 22.36 6.51 -0.19
CA PRO A 347 22.03 5.15 -0.56
C PRO A 347 20.99 4.98 -1.69
N PRO A 348 19.92 5.80 -1.80
CA PRO A 348 19.00 5.67 -2.91
C PRO A 348 19.68 5.84 -4.27
N ALA A 349 20.59 6.81 -4.39
CA ALA A 349 21.32 7.12 -5.62
C ALA A 349 22.53 6.20 -5.88
N THR A 350 23.12 5.59 -4.85
CA THR A 350 24.40 4.85 -4.96
C THR A 350 24.23 3.33 -4.84
N ASN A 351 23.19 2.85 -4.18
CA ASN A 351 23.01 1.42 -3.88
C ASN A 351 21.81 0.79 -4.61
N TRP A 352 21.25 1.48 -5.62
CA TRP A 352 20.10 0.99 -6.38
C TRP A 352 20.42 -0.26 -7.21
N ASN A 353 21.67 -0.43 -7.66
CA ASN A 353 22.12 -1.56 -8.50
C ASN A 353 22.58 -2.79 -7.68
N GLY A 354 22.39 -2.78 -6.35
CA GLY A 354 22.68 -3.93 -5.50
C GLY A 354 21.85 -5.16 -5.86
N LYS A 355 22.41 -6.36 -5.67
CA LYS A 355 21.76 -7.62 -6.03
C LYS A 355 21.16 -8.34 -4.82
N PRO A 356 20.00 -9.04 -4.99
CA PRO A 356 19.12 -8.99 -6.16
C PRO A 356 18.58 -7.57 -6.42
N ASN A 357 18.20 -7.27 -7.67
CA ASN A 357 17.46 -6.04 -7.95
C ASN A 357 16.16 -6.03 -7.14
N LEU A 358 15.76 -4.86 -6.68
CA LEU A 358 14.45 -4.63 -6.06
C LEU A 358 13.96 -3.23 -6.43
N PRO A 359 12.66 -3.00 -6.57
CA PRO A 359 12.10 -1.66 -6.70
C PRO A 359 12.52 -0.80 -5.51
N ILE A 360 12.70 0.50 -5.73
CA ILE A 360 13.12 1.46 -4.69
C ILE A 360 12.10 2.58 -4.65
N ILE A 361 11.42 2.72 -3.52
CA ILE A 361 10.32 3.66 -3.37
C ILE A 361 10.53 4.51 -2.12
N ASN A 362 10.53 5.84 -2.29
CA ASN A 362 10.47 6.76 -1.15
C ASN A 362 9.04 6.76 -0.61
N ILE A 363 8.83 6.00 0.46
CA ILE A 363 7.52 5.80 1.07
C ILE A 363 7.17 6.88 2.11
N GLU A 364 8.14 7.75 2.43
CA GLU A 364 7.92 8.94 3.25
C GLU A 364 8.97 10.04 2.96
N PRO A 365 8.75 10.86 1.91
CA PRO A 365 9.47 12.12 1.73
C PRO A 365 8.95 13.19 2.69
N ASN A 366 9.43 14.43 2.56
CA ASN A 366 8.90 15.54 3.32
C ASN A 366 7.41 15.78 3.02
N TYR A 367 6.62 16.03 4.07
CA TYR A 367 5.19 16.32 3.95
C TYR A 367 4.93 17.81 3.69
N GLU A 368 3.92 18.12 2.89
CA GLU A 368 3.47 19.49 2.66
C GLU A 368 2.88 20.10 3.92
N ALA A 369 3.08 21.39 4.11
CA ALA A 369 2.69 22.17 5.29
C ALA A 369 3.30 21.70 6.63
N HIS A 370 4.25 20.76 6.61
CA HIS A 370 5.00 20.27 7.76
C HIS A 370 6.26 21.11 7.98
N ASN A 371 6.62 21.40 9.23
CA ASN A 371 7.88 22.08 9.55
C ASN A 371 9.08 21.17 9.28
N GLY A 372 10.06 21.66 8.54
CA GLY A 372 11.36 21.00 8.40
C GLY A 372 12.02 20.78 9.75
N TYR A 373 12.75 19.68 9.91
CA TYR A 373 13.32 19.33 11.21
C TYR A 373 14.52 20.17 11.62
N THR A 374 15.25 20.74 10.66
CA THR A 374 16.50 21.47 10.93
C THR A 374 16.29 22.98 11.03
N HIS A 375 15.77 23.61 9.98
CA HIS A 375 15.60 25.06 9.91
C HIS A 375 14.18 25.53 10.18
N ARG A 376 13.25 24.60 10.43
CA ARG A 376 11.84 24.86 10.69
C ARG A 376 11.10 25.58 9.54
N LYS A 377 11.63 25.51 8.31
CA LYS A 377 10.91 26.00 7.15
C LYS A 377 9.71 25.10 6.87
N VAL A 378 8.57 25.70 6.66
CA VAL A 378 7.38 24.96 6.25
C VAL A 378 7.57 24.45 4.83
N HIS A 379 7.42 23.15 4.64
CA HIS A 379 7.46 22.55 3.31
C HIS A 379 6.26 22.97 2.49
N ASN A 380 6.48 23.55 1.33
CA ASN A 380 5.45 23.96 0.39
C ASN A 380 5.34 22.95 -0.79
N ASP A 381 4.44 23.23 -1.73
CA ASP A 381 4.22 22.44 -2.95
C ASP A 381 5.50 22.21 -3.76
N HIS A 382 6.36 23.23 -3.91
CA HIS A 382 7.66 23.06 -4.57
C HIS A 382 8.57 22.08 -3.82
N SER A 383 8.60 22.15 -2.49
CA SER A 383 9.43 21.25 -1.67
C SER A 383 9.05 19.79 -1.86
N VAL A 384 7.74 19.47 -1.88
CA VAL A 384 7.25 18.09 -2.05
C VAL A 384 7.39 17.62 -3.49
N ARG A 385 7.15 18.50 -4.50
CA ARG A 385 7.41 18.17 -5.91
C ARG A 385 8.88 17.83 -6.13
N ARG A 386 9.78 18.68 -5.64
CA ARG A 386 11.23 18.47 -5.73
C ARG A 386 11.64 17.12 -5.14
N ALA A 387 11.19 16.81 -3.94
CA ALA A 387 11.50 15.53 -3.30
C ALA A 387 10.94 14.34 -4.09
N ALA A 388 9.75 14.47 -4.67
CA ALA A 388 9.12 13.44 -5.49
C ALA A 388 9.92 13.17 -6.78
N TYR A 389 10.23 14.19 -7.57
CA TYR A 389 11.03 14.02 -8.80
C TYR A 389 12.45 13.52 -8.50
N TRP A 390 13.08 14.01 -7.44
CA TRP A 390 14.37 13.48 -7.00
C TRP A 390 14.29 11.99 -6.71
N SER A 391 13.30 11.56 -5.92
CA SER A 391 13.11 10.15 -5.55
C SER A 391 12.92 9.26 -6.77
N LEU A 392 12.18 9.74 -7.77
CA LEU A 392 11.88 8.97 -8.99
C LEU A 392 13.04 8.87 -9.98
N LEU A 393 14.01 9.80 -9.95
CA LEU A 393 15.04 9.89 -10.98
C LEU A 393 16.47 9.60 -10.47
N VAL A 394 16.68 9.43 -9.14
CA VAL A 394 17.99 9.03 -8.57
C VAL A 394 18.14 7.52 -8.43
N SER A 395 17.06 6.77 -8.58
CA SER A 395 17.00 5.30 -8.64
C SER A 395 16.12 4.89 -9.82
N PRO A 396 16.10 3.60 -10.24
CA PRO A 396 15.13 3.15 -11.22
C PRO A 396 13.71 3.53 -10.79
N THR A 397 12.98 4.16 -11.70
CA THR A 397 11.66 4.70 -11.39
C THR A 397 10.68 3.58 -11.02
N ALA A 398 10.02 3.69 -9.87
CA ALA A 398 9.02 2.73 -9.41
C ALA A 398 7.81 3.40 -8.75
N GLY A 399 8.00 4.60 -8.22
CA GLY A 399 6.95 5.36 -7.55
C GLY A 399 7.46 6.22 -6.40
N VAL A 400 6.54 6.95 -5.80
CA VAL A 400 6.79 7.85 -4.65
C VAL A 400 5.52 8.00 -3.82
N THR A 401 5.66 8.37 -2.55
CA THR A 401 4.54 8.70 -1.67
C THR A 401 4.49 10.19 -1.42
N TYR A 402 3.29 10.73 -1.26
CA TYR A 402 3.00 12.09 -0.80
C TYR A 402 2.48 12.04 0.63
N GLY A 403 2.57 13.16 1.33
CA GLY A 403 1.94 13.37 2.62
C GLY A 403 1.67 14.85 2.87
N GLY A 404 0.59 15.14 3.59
CA GLY A 404 0.17 16.48 3.94
C GLY A 404 -0.10 16.63 5.44
N GLN A 405 0.38 17.75 6.03
CA GLN A 405 0.09 18.10 7.40
C GLN A 405 -1.42 18.33 7.58
N GLY A 406 -2.01 17.67 8.56
CA GLY A 406 -3.47 17.66 8.74
C GLY A 406 -4.14 16.41 8.14
N ILE A 407 -3.59 15.84 7.06
CA ILE A 407 -4.06 14.57 6.48
C ILE A 407 -3.50 13.37 7.25
N TRP A 408 -2.17 13.28 7.40
CA TRP A 408 -1.58 12.10 8.00
C TRP A 408 -2.05 11.84 9.45
N GLY A 409 -2.33 12.90 10.23
CA GLY A 409 -2.88 12.82 11.58
C GLY A 409 -4.42 12.85 11.64
N TRP A 410 -5.09 12.97 10.49
CA TRP A 410 -6.55 13.13 10.38
C TRP A 410 -7.12 14.22 11.31
N HIS A 411 -6.64 15.45 11.13
CA HIS A 411 -7.07 16.57 11.97
C HIS A 411 -8.49 17.01 11.64
N THR A 412 -9.31 17.23 12.65
CA THR A 412 -10.68 17.77 12.52
C THR A 412 -10.74 19.29 12.83
N LYS A 413 -9.65 19.85 13.35
CA LYS A 413 -9.45 21.28 13.63
C LYS A 413 -7.99 21.66 13.43
N VAL A 414 -7.68 22.96 13.46
CA VAL A 414 -6.29 23.42 13.43
C VAL A 414 -5.60 22.99 14.74
N GLN A 415 -4.60 22.12 14.62
CA GLN A 415 -3.87 21.59 15.76
C GLN A 415 -2.51 21.02 15.34
N ALA A 416 -1.60 20.88 16.31
CA ALA A 416 -0.42 20.05 16.14
C ALA A 416 -0.80 18.58 16.34
N PRO A 417 -0.12 17.63 15.66
CA PRO A 417 -0.32 16.21 15.91
C PRO A 417 0.05 15.84 17.34
N ALA A 418 -0.73 14.96 17.99
CA ALA A 418 -0.38 14.42 19.29
C ALA A 418 0.99 13.72 19.21
N ASP A 419 1.80 13.81 20.27
CA ASP A 419 3.17 13.26 20.34
C ASP A 419 4.13 13.72 19.24
N HIS A 420 3.74 14.71 18.39
CA HIS A 420 4.58 15.19 17.29
C HIS A 420 4.45 16.71 17.06
N ILE A 421 4.34 17.47 18.14
CA ILE A 421 4.07 18.92 18.12
C ILE A 421 5.10 19.73 17.33
N SER A 422 6.34 19.22 17.21
CA SER A 422 7.41 19.88 16.47
C SER A 422 7.16 19.98 14.97
N THR A 423 6.20 19.22 14.44
CA THR A 423 5.88 19.20 13.00
C THR A 423 5.04 20.41 12.54
N GLY A 424 4.56 21.20 13.51
CA GLY A 424 3.75 22.40 13.26
C GLY A 424 2.24 22.15 13.31
N LEU A 425 1.48 23.23 13.13
CA LEU A 425 0.03 23.14 13.08
C LEU A 425 -0.44 22.59 11.72
N GLY A 426 -1.36 21.65 11.75
CA GLY A 426 -2.04 21.16 10.55
C GLY A 426 -3.46 21.72 10.47
N SER A 427 -3.91 22.01 9.25
CA SER A 427 -5.31 22.35 8.98
C SER A 427 -6.21 21.13 9.17
N PRO A 428 -7.54 21.30 9.35
CA PRO A 428 -8.46 20.19 9.29
C PRO A 428 -8.32 19.41 7.97
N TRP A 429 -8.56 18.10 7.99
CA TRP A 429 -8.37 17.21 6.84
C TRP A 429 -9.10 17.70 5.59
N HIS A 430 -10.33 18.23 5.73
CA HIS A 430 -11.15 18.72 4.62
C HIS A 430 -10.61 20.00 3.97
N VAL A 431 -9.71 20.74 4.64
CA VAL A 431 -8.94 21.85 4.10
C VAL A 431 -7.59 21.33 3.57
N ALA A 432 -6.92 20.50 4.35
CA ALA A 432 -5.61 19.98 4.02
C ALA A 432 -5.60 19.06 2.79
N LYS A 433 -6.72 18.40 2.45
CA LYS A 433 -6.84 17.61 1.21
C LYS A 433 -6.60 18.44 -0.07
N ASP A 434 -6.82 19.75 0.00
CA ASP A 434 -6.65 20.70 -1.11
C ASP A 434 -5.31 21.45 -1.08
N LEU A 435 -4.33 20.98 -0.32
CA LEU A 435 -2.96 21.47 -0.38
C LEU A 435 -2.44 21.39 -1.84
N PRO A 436 -1.77 22.44 -2.36
CA PRO A 436 -1.40 22.53 -3.77
C PRO A 436 -0.41 21.43 -4.22
N GLY A 437 0.38 20.87 -3.31
CA GLY A 437 1.25 19.74 -3.61
C GLY A 437 0.48 18.48 -3.96
N ALA A 438 -0.69 18.25 -3.36
CA ALA A 438 -1.54 17.11 -3.73
C ALA A 438 -1.99 17.19 -5.20
N LEU A 439 -2.31 18.39 -5.69
CA LEU A 439 -2.61 18.60 -7.12
C LEU A 439 -1.34 18.45 -7.99
N SER A 440 -0.18 18.87 -7.48
CA SER A 440 1.09 18.67 -8.18
C SER A 440 1.42 17.19 -8.36
N MET A 441 1.01 16.31 -7.44
CA MET A 441 1.15 14.86 -7.58
C MET A 441 0.29 14.30 -8.72
N LYS A 442 -0.90 14.84 -8.96
CA LYS A 442 -1.69 14.51 -10.16
C LYS A 442 -0.91 14.80 -11.44
N TYR A 443 -0.33 16.00 -11.57
CA TYR A 443 0.47 16.35 -12.74
C TYR A 443 1.72 15.47 -12.87
N LEU A 444 2.38 15.15 -11.76
CA LEU A 444 3.49 14.20 -11.76
C LEU A 444 3.04 12.83 -12.28
N HIS A 445 1.92 12.30 -11.80
CA HIS A 445 1.38 11.02 -12.27
C HIS A 445 1.05 11.04 -13.76
N GLN A 446 0.38 12.10 -14.25
CA GLN A 446 0.06 12.28 -15.65
C GLN A 446 1.31 12.33 -16.53
N PHE A 447 2.38 13.00 -16.07
CA PHE A 447 3.66 13.00 -16.76
C PHE A 447 4.23 11.58 -16.89
N PHE A 448 4.39 10.86 -15.78
CA PHE A 448 4.96 9.52 -15.83
C PHE A 448 4.06 8.54 -16.60
N LYS A 449 2.73 8.64 -16.47
CA LYS A 449 1.78 7.82 -17.24
C LYS A 449 1.87 8.05 -18.76
N SER A 450 2.35 9.20 -19.21
CA SER A 450 2.50 9.52 -20.64
C SER A 450 3.75 8.92 -21.28
N ILE A 451 4.65 8.29 -20.51
CA ILE A 451 5.91 7.73 -20.97
C ILE A 451 6.10 6.29 -20.44
N GLU A 452 7.05 5.56 -21.00
CA GLU A 452 7.44 4.23 -20.49
C GLU A 452 8.40 4.35 -19.29
N TRP A 453 7.90 4.92 -18.18
CA TRP A 453 8.67 5.27 -16.99
C TRP A 453 9.42 4.08 -16.36
N TRP A 454 8.91 2.85 -16.52
CA TRP A 454 9.52 1.62 -16.00
C TRP A 454 10.85 1.27 -16.67
N ARG A 455 11.21 1.97 -17.77
CA ARG A 455 12.50 1.84 -18.46
C ARG A 455 13.55 2.81 -17.95
N LEU A 456 13.19 3.75 -17.09
CA LEU A 456 14.09 4.80 -16.61
C LEU A 456 15.05 4.26 -15.54
N ILE A 457 16.33 4.52 -15.74
CA ILE A 457 17.40 4.29 -14.77
C ILE A 457 18.23 5.57 -14.62
N PRO A 458 18.88 5.82 -13.46
CA PRO A 458 19.68 7.03 -13.24
C PRO A 458 20.72 7.27 -14.32
N ALA A 459 20.85 8.52 -14.77
CA ALA A 459 21.75 8.92 -15.85
C ALA A 459 22.36 10.31 -15.59
N GLN A 460 22.95 10.53 -14.41
CA GLN A 460 23.53 11.82 -14.03
C GLN A 460 24.72 12.23 -14.90
N ASP A 461 25.37 11.29 -15.57
CA ASP A 461 26.50 11.46 -16.49
C ASP A 461 26.15 12.21 -17.78
N VAL A 462 24.84 12.28 -18.15
CA VAL A 462 24.39 13.09 -19.29
C VAL A 462 24.52 14.60 -19.04
N LEU A 463 24.56 15.04 -17.79
CA LEU A 463 24.70 16.45 -17.45
C LEU A 463 26.15 16.92 -17.61
N THR A 464 26.37 18.08 -18.26
CA THR A 464 27.70 18.69 -18.34
C THR A 464 28.09 19.43 -17.05
N LYS A 465 27.10 19.98 -16.36
CA LYS A 465 27.26 20.67 -15.06
C LYS A 465 26.17 20.22 -14.10
N GLN A 466 26.55 19.98 -12.83
CA GLN A 466 25.63 19.68 -11.73
C GLN A 466 25.68 20.80 -10.68
N PRO A 467 24.72 21.72 -10.67
CA PRO A 467 24.68 22.83 -9.71
C PRO A 467 24.49 22.34 -8.27
N GLY A 468 23.90 21.16 -8.08
CA GLY A 468 23.74 20.52 -6.78
C GLY A 468 25.05 20.15 -6.07
N LYS A 469 26.21 20.25 -6.73
CA LYS A 469 27.52 20.13 -6.08
C LYS A 469 27.82 21.32 -5.17
N GLU A 470 27.44 22.52 -5.60
CA GLU A 470 27.63 23.78 -4.88
C GLU A 470 26.47 24.05 -3.91
N ASP A 471 25.24 23.82 -4.34
CA ASP A 471 24.01 24.00 -3.57
C ASP A 471 23.10 22.78 -3.75
N ALA A 472 23.03 21.94 -2.71
CA ALA A 472 22.29 20.67 -2.78
C ALA A 472 20.79 20.86 -3.11
N SER A 473 20.21 22.03 -2.81
CA SER A 473 18.81 22.33 -3.13
C SER A 473 18.55 22.46 -4.65
N LYS A 474 19.60 22.69 -5.46
CA LYS A 474 19.58 22.85 -6.91
C LYS A 474 20.00 21.60 -7.67
N PHE A 475 20.01 20.44 -7.02
CA PHE A 475 20.47 19.20 -7.63
C PHE A 475 19.54 18.82 -8.80
N ILE A 476 20.07 18.78 -10.02
CA ILE A 476 19.36 18.34 -11.22
C ILE A 476 19.41 16.81 -11.28
N THR A 477 18.25 16.16 -11.40
CA THR A 477 18.20 14.71 -11.58
C THR A 477 17.92 14.35 -13.02
N ALA A 478 18.58 13.29 -13.50
CA ALA A 478 18.39 12.76 -14.84
C ALA A 478 18.29 11.23 -14.81
N ALA A 479 17.33 10.70 -15.57
CA ALA A 479 17.16 9.26 -15.77
C ALA A 479 16.84 8.99 -17.24
N LYS A 480 17.38 7.87 -17.79
CA LYS A 480 17.15 7.49 -19.20
C LYS A 480 16.86 6.01 -19.34
N SER A 481 16.31 5.62 -20.50
CA SER A 481 16.25 4.23 -20.90
C SER A 481 17.64 3.68 -21.24
N GLU A 482 17.85 2.38 -21.04
CA GLU A 482 19.10 1.72 -21.44
C GLU A 482 19.34 1.83 -22.96
N GLN A 483 18.25 1.90 -23.76
CA GLN A 483 18.30 2.05 -25.20
C GLN A 483 18.62 3.47 -25.67
N GLY A 484 18.58 4.47 -24.79
CA GLY A 484 18.84 5.88 -25.10
C GLY A 484 17.76 6.56 -25.95
N ASP A 485 16.55 6.05 -25.96
CA ASP A 485 15.41 6.61 -26.70
C ASP A 485 14.42 7.39 -25.82
N LEU A 486 14.68 7.42 -24.52
CA LEU A 486 13.92 8.17 -23.54
C LEU A 486 14.88 8.77 -22.50
N LEU A 487 14.77 10.08 -22.24
CA LEU A 487 15.50 10.78 -21.18
C LEU A 487 14.56 11.76 -20.48
N VAL A 488 14.57 11.73 -19.15
CA VAL A 488 13.84 12.68 -18.28
C VAL A 488 14.85 13.43 -17.42
N VAL A 489 14.77 14.76 -17.38
CA VAL A 489 15.62 15.61 -16.55
C VAL A 489 14.74 16.56 -15.75
N TYR A 490 14.84 16.53 -14.42
CA TYR A 490 14.13 17.47 -13.55
C TYR A 490 15.08 18.56 -13.05
N LEU A 491 14.70 19.81 -13.27
CA LEU A 491 15.36 21.01 -12.79
C LEU A 491 14.54 21.58 -11.63
N PRO A 492 15.03 21.56 -10.38
CA PRO A 492 14.32 22.15 -9.24
C PRO A 492 14.26 23.68 -9.29
N GLU A 493 15.16 24.30 -10.02
CA GLU A 493 15.16 25.72 -10.39
C GLU A 493 15.38 25.81 -11.89
N GLY A 494 14.58 26.66 -12.56
CA GLY A 494 14.74 26.92 -13.98
C GLY A 494 16.08 27.62 -14.29
N GLY A 495 16.51 27.41 -15.50
CA GLY A 495 17.77 27.92 -16.02
C GLY A 495 18.28 27.02 -17.13
N PRO A 496 19.41 27.39 -17.78
CA PRO A 496 19.95 26.56 -18.83
C PRO A 496 20.48 25.21 -18.27
N VAL A 497 20.12 24.13 -18.94
CA VAL A 497 20.73 22.79 -18.72
C VAL A 497 21.37 22.31 -20.00
N THR A 498 22.62 21.84 -19.91
CA THR A 498 23.36 21.32 -21.06
C THR A 498 23.52 19.80 -20.93
N ILE A 499 23.00 19.09 -21.94
CA ILE A 499 22.92 17.63 -22.00
C ILE A 499 23.93 17.10 -23.01
N LYS A 500 24.72 16.10 -22.64
CA LYS A 500 25.49 15.25 -23.56
C LYS A 500 24.52 14.28 -24.22
N THR A 501 24.33 14.42 -25.50
CA THR A 501 23.33 13.63 -26.26
C THR A 501 23.97 12.43 -26.99
N ASP A 502 25.28 12.23 -26.87
CA ASP A 502 26.02 11.14 -27.56
C ASP A 502 25.50 9.73 -27.21
N SER A 503 24.96 9.56 -25.99
CA SER A 503 24.38 8.28 -25.54
C SER A 503 22.89 8.13 -25.89
N LEU A 504 22.31 9.10 -26.59
CA LEU A 504 20.92 9.05 -27.03
C LEU A 504 20.81 8.61 -28.48
N LYS A 505 19.68 8.02 -28.87
CA LYS A 505 19.36 7.72 -30.26
C LYS A 505 19.22 9.00 -31.08
N LYS A 506 19.39 8.87 -32.40
CA LYS A 506 19.14 9.98 -33.36
C LYS A 506 17.64 10.13 -33.59
N GLY A 507 17.23 11.33 -33.99
CA GLY A 507 15.83 11.65 -34.36
C GLY A 507 14.88 11.79 -33.18
N LEU A 508 15.42 12.14 -32.02
CA LEU A 508 14.62 12.47 -30.83
C LEU A 508 14.26 13.96 -30.83
N THR A 509 13.18 14.27 -30.11
CA THR A 509 12.73 15.66 -29.87
C THR A 509 12.69 15.92 -28.38
N ALA A 510 12.83 17.17 -27.99
CA ALA A 510 12.76 17.64 -26.64
C ALA A 510 11.47 18.42 -26.38
N ARG A 511 10.88 18.21 -25.22
CA ARG A 511 9.72 18.98 -24.74
C ARG A 511 9.91 19.35 -23.28
N TRP A 512 9.46 20.55 -22.90
CA TRP A 512 9.33 20.96 -21.52
C TRP A 512 7.95 20.58 -20.98
N TYR A 513 7.93 19.95 -19.82
CA TYR A 513 6.72 19.74 -19.04
C TYR A 513 6.70 20.69 -17.84
N HIS A 514 5.57 21.34 -17.63
CA HIS A 514 5.32 22.26 -16.53
C HIS A 514 4.75 21.50 -15.31
N PRO A 515 5.54 21.11 -14.31
CA PRO A 515 5.10 20.18 -13.25
C PRO A 515 4.08 20.78 -12.28
N ARG A 516 3.82 22.10 -12.40
CA ARG A 516 2.86 22.86 -11.57
C ARG A 516 1.47 22.95 -12.22
N THR A 517 1.34 22.71 -13.52
CA THR A 517 0.09 22.90 -14.28
C THR A 517 -0.24 21.78 -15.26
N GLY A 518 0.70 20.87 -15.53
CA GLY A 518 0.53 19.78 -16.49
C GLY A 518 0.70 20.20 -17.97
N GLY A 519 1.12 21.44 -18.24
CA GLY A 519 1.28 21.95 -19.61
C GLY A 519 2.58 21.50 -20.28
N TRP A 520 2.58 21.48 -21.62
CA TRP A 520 3.73 21.13 -22.46
C TRP A 520 4.17 22.29 -23.32
N LEU A 521 5.49 22.44 -23.53
CA LEU A 521 6.11 23.36 -24.46
C LEU A 521 7.15 22.62 -25.30
N ASP A 522 7.24 22.98 -26.58
CA ASP A 522 8.30 22.46 -27.44
C ASP A 522 9.68 22.99 -27.00
N ALA A 523 10.70 22.14 -27.06
CA ALA A 523 12.09 22.48 -26.76
C ALA A 523 13.03 22.19 -27.95
N GLY A 524 12.49 21.74 -29.08
CA GLY A 524 13.19 21.52 -30.33
C GLY A 524 13.75 20.13 -30.54
N ASP A 525 14.33 19.91 -31.71
CA ASP A 525 14.95 18.65 -32.11
C ASP A 525 16.34 18.48 -31.46
N ILE A 526 16.81 17.24 -31.37
CA ILE A 526 18.16 16.92 -30.90
C ILE A 526 19.09 16.84 -32.11
N ASP A 527 19.95 17.86 -32.28
CA ASP A 527 20.79 18.04 -33.47
C ASP A 527 22.31 18.05 -33.22
N LYS A 528 22.73 18.22 -31.96
CA LYS A 528 24.14 18.29 -31.57
C LYS A 528 24.41 17.78 -30.18
N SER A 529 25.69 17.51 -29.88
CA SER A 529 26.17 17.18 -28.54
C SER A 529 27.42 18.03 -28.19
N PRO A 530 27.44 18.65 -27.00
CA PRO A 530 26.34 18.83 -26.07
C PRO A 530 25.30 19.85 -26.58
N GLN A 531 24.04 19.68 -26.13
CA GLN A 531 22.96 20.60 -26.43
C GLN A 531 22.43 21.28 -25.18
N THR A 532 22.14 22.59 -25.30
CA THR A 532 21.63 23.40 -24.18
C THR A 532 20.14 23.67 -24.36
N PHE A 533 19.37 23.41 -23.33
CA PHE A 533 17.94 23.70 -23.26
C PHE A 533 17.68 24.75 -22.19
N LYS A 534 16.73 25.63 -22.40
CA LYS A 534 16.37 26.70 -21.47
C LYS A 534 14.85 26.79 -21.34
N PRO A 535 14.28 26.58 -20.14
CA PRO A 535 12.86 26.76 -19.89
C PRO A 535 12.50 28.26 -19.88
N THR A 536 11.20 28.57 -19.88
CA THR A 536 10.67 29.92 -20.00
C THR A 536 10.78 30.77 -18.73
N ASP A 537 10.84 30.15 -17.57
CA ASP A 537 10.97 30.82 -16.28
C ASP A 537 12.01 30.15 -15.37
N ARG A 538 12.17 30.67 -14.14
CA ARG A 538 13.12 30.16 -13.13
C ARG A 538 12.49 29.20 -12.12
N ASN A 539 11.24 28.82 -12.29
CA ASN A 539 10.64 27.81 -11.44
C ASN A 539 11.09 26.40 -11.87
N ASP A 540 10.59 25.37 -11.21
CA ASP A 540 10.93 23.98 -11.54
C ASP A 540 10.33 23.52 -12.88
N TRP A 541 11.08 22.68 -13.62
CA TRP A 541 10.73 22.16 -14.93
C TRP A 541 11.18 20.72 -15.13
N VAL A 542 10.47 19.99 -16.00
CA VAL A 542 10.91 18.66 -16.48
C VAL A 542 11.21 18.76 -17.97
N LEU A 543 12.41 18.37 -18.37
CA LEU A 543 12.78 18.16 -19.78
C LEU A 543 12.56 16.69 -20.11
N LEU A 544 11.74 16.42 -21.11
CA LEU A 544 11.55 15.11 -21.72
C LEU A 544 12.21 15.09 -23.09
N ILE A 545 13.03 14.08 -23.35
CA ILE A 545 13.61 13.78 -24.68
C ILE A 545 13.19 12.36 -25.05
N GLU A 546 12.47 12.24 -26.16
CA GLU A 546 11.94 10.96 -26.65
C GLU A 546 11.78 10.95 -28.17
N ALA A 547 11.38 9.81 -28.74
CA ALA A 547 11.07 9.74 -30.15
C ALA A 547 9.90 10.68 -30.50
N LYS A 548 9.99 11.33 -31.65
CA LYS A 548 8.92 12.20 -32.16
C LYS A 548 7.60 11.42 -32.18
N LEU A 549 6.57 11.96 -31.55
CA LEU A 549 5.23 11.40 -31.68
C LEU A 549 4.89 11.36 -33.20
N LYS A 550 4.48 10.18 -33.67
CA LYS A 550 3.89 10.10 -35.01
C LYS A 550 2.52 10.78 -34.93
N ASP A 551 2.34 11.82 -35.71
CA ASP A 551 1.04 12.50 -35.90
C ASP A 551 -0.05 11.52 -36.32
#